data_3825e1a5489629cb8dc6a27774b4b6db
#
_entry.id   3825e1a5489629cb8dc6a27774b4b6db
#
_cell.length_a   1.000
_cell.length_b   1.000
_cell.length_c   1.000
_cell.angle_alpha   90.00
_cell.angle_beta   90.00
_cell.angle_gamma   90.00
#
_symmetry.space_group_name_H-M   'P 1'
#
loop_
_entity.id
_entity.type
_entity.pdbx_description
1 polymer ?
#
loop_
_entity_poly.entity_id
_entity_poly.type
_entity_poly.pdbx_seq_one_letter_code
_entity_poly.pdbx_strand_id
1 'polypeptide(L)'
;MMRPIVFVDTNVIDNKGSAQYFLGGRSDLEKISKRADIGLPRVVYDEISRHICKYLINQKNSLRKNPHRHILNIEDCVIDNINPEQLVDDIAKDESIGYEIIDLVDENKAYKEIYNHSIMGTPPFEKSGDKGFKDTLIAKTIDQYVLANPGRKIFLMTRDDRLKEYFEENDRVLLIDNYDDFDREYSDDKLTERSLIERVWDYLEEAGVSTLIDKHPDSRWLNYEGNIVAHFNDEGLYLLIDSTAREPISFVREDINEASVSLEEVDSFANAHSAVAEVDDVFDYYNLESIKQIARILTSNDQIYNIGKDDDIAQFATKVIEALRENGELELAGDLANMYQLNQLS
;
A
#
# COMPACT_ATOMS: atom_id res chain seq x y z
N MET A 1 -9.02 2.54 -8.55
CA MET A 1 -8.24 3.75 -8.19
C MET A 1 -7.01 3.79 -9.08
N MET A 2 -6.51 4.95 -9.52
CA MET A 2 -5.23 5.00 -10.25
C MET A 2 -4.10 4.66 -9.28
N ARG A 3 -3.14 3.84 -9.75
CA ARG A 3 -1.94 3.51 -8.99
C ARG A 3 -1.20 4.81 -8.60
N PRO A 4 -0.70 4.97 -7.36
CA PRO A 4 0.04 6.16 -6.97
C PRO A 4 1.31 6.31 -7.81
N ILE A 5 1.88 7.51 -7.84
CA ILE A 5 3.16 7.77 -8.48
C ILE A 5 4.14 8.35 -7.46
N VAL A 6 5.37 7.89 -7.50
CA VAL A 6 6.48 8.42 -6.71
C VAL A 6 7.47 9.10 -7.64
N PHE A 7 7.52 10.43 -7.58
CA PHE A 7 8.59 11.19 -8.23
C PHE A 7 9.88 11.04 -7.44
N VAL A 8 10.96 10.82 -8.15
CA VAL A 8 12.28 10.60 -7.54
C VAL A 8 13.24 11.68 -7.97
N ASP A 9 13.92 12.27 -6.99
CA ASP A 9 14.97 13.25 -7.20
C ASP A 9 16.34 12.58 -7.35
N THR A 10 17.26 13.22 -8.07
CA THR A 10 18.61 12.70 -8.33
C THR A 10 19.40 12.40 -7.06
N ASN A 11 19.15 13.14 -5.96
CA ASN A 11 19.87 12.96 -4.70
C ASN A 11 19.51 11.67 -3.94
N VAL A 12 18.42 11.03 -4.31
CA VAL A 12 18.00 9.72 -3.78
C VAL A 12 18.65 8.58 -4.57
N ILE A 13 18.92 8.83 -5.85
CA ILE A 13 19.53 7.86 -6.76
C ILE A 13 21.05 7.89 -6.59
N ASP A 14 21.56 7.07 -5.66
CA ASP A 14 22.99 6.99 -5.41
C ASP A 14 23.71 6.12 -6.45
N ASN A 15 24.15 6.75 -7.53
CA ASN A 15 24.99 6.12 -8.57
C ASN A 15 26.49 6.35 -8.33
N LYS A 16 26.91 6.72 -7.13
CA LYS A 16 28.33 6.98 -6.82
C LYS A 16 29.16 5.72 -6.98
N GLY A 17 29.83 5.63 -8.12
CA GLY A 17 30.84 4.60 -8.40
C GLY A 17 30.33 3.34 -9.09
N SER A 18 29.10 3.30 -9.57
CA SER A 18 28.57 2.17 -10.34
C SER A 18 27.71 2.65 -11.50
N ALA A 19 27.90 2.05 -12.67
CA ALA A 19 26.98 2.19 -13.82
C ALA A 19 26.26 0.85 -14.09
N GLN A 20 26.09 0.04 -13.05
CA GLN A 20 25.45 -1.27 -13.21
C GLN A 20 23.94 -1.14 -13.45
N TYR A 21 23.32 -0.12 -12.85
CA TYR A 21 21.89 0.14 -12.97
C TYR A 21 21.66 1.62 -13.27
N PHE A 22 20.60 1.94 -14.01
CA PHE A 22 20.21 3.31 -14.29
C PHE A 22 19.69 3.99 -13.02
N LEU A 23 18.81 3.31 -12.27
CA LEU A 23 18.31 3.78 -10.99
C LEU A 23 19.14 3.17 -9.84
N GLY A 24 19.89 4.01 -9.14
CA GLY A 24 20.50 3.67 -7.86
C GLY A 24 19.47 3.66 -6.72
N GLY A 25 19.91 3.37 -5.49
CA GLY A 25 18.98 3.31 -4.34
C GLY A 25 17.96 2.17 -4.42
N ARG A 26 18.36 1.05 -5.05
CA ARG A 26 17.47 -0.02 -5.51
C ARG A 26 16.58 -0.62 -4.43
N SER A 27 17.07 -0.78 -3.19
CA SER A 27 16.28 -1.46 -2.14
C SER A 27 14.93 -0.79 -1.89
N ASP A 28 14.89 0.54 -1.88
CA ASP A 28 13.67 1.29 -1.65
C ASP A 28 12.83 1.38 -2.93
N LEU A 29 13.47 1.66 -4.07
CA LEU A 29 12.78 1.78 -5.35
C LEU A 29 12.17 0.46 -5.83
N GLU A 30 12.82 -0.69 -5.57
CA GLU A 30 12.27 -2.01 -5.88
C GLU A 30 11.01 -2.32 -5.06
N LYS A 31 11.00 -1.94 -3.79
CA LYS A 31 9.81 -2.09 -2.94
C LYS A 31 8.70 -1.14 -3.37
N ILE A 32 9.03 0.13 -3.64
CA ILE A 32 8.07 1.14 -4.08
C ILE A 32 7.48 0.76 -5.44
N SER A 33 8.29 0.29 -6.39
CA SER A 33 7.84 -0.05 -7.75
C SER A 33 6.83 -1.19 -7.80
N LYS A 34 6.76 -2.03 -6.78
CA LYS A 34 5.71 -3.05 -6.65
C LYS A 34 4.33 -2.42 -6.40
N ARG A 35 4.26 -1.25 -5.79
CA ARG A 35 3.03 -0.62 -5.26
C ARG A 35 2.69 0.72 -5.88
N ALA A 36 3.66 1.40 -6.47
CA ALA A 36 3.53 2.71 -7.11
C ALA A 36 4.28 2.75 -8.43
N ASP A 37 3.88 3.63 -9.33
CA ASP A 37 4.66 3.93 -10.53
C ASP A 37 5.81 4.88 -10.15
N ILE A 38 6.96 4.71 -10.79
CA ILE A 38 8.10 5.59 -10.59
C ILE A 38 8.08 6.66 -11.68
N GLY A 39 8.01 7.93 -11.26
CA GLY A 39 8.05 9.08 -12.15
C GLY A 39 9.43 9.76 -12.11
N LEU A 40 10.04 9.93 -13.27
CA LEU A 40 11.28 10.69 -13.41
C LEU A 40 10.99 11.99 -14.18
N PRO A 41 11.08 13.16 -13.54
CA PRO A 41 11.15 14.42 -14.31
C PRO A 41 12.27 14.35 -15.34
N ARG A 42 12.04 14.86 -16.55
CA ARG A 42 13.04 14.82 -17.63
C ARG A 42 14.41 15.32 -17.17
N VAL A 43 14.45 16.39 -16.39
CA VAL A 43 15.71 16.96 -15.87
C VAL A 43 16.46 15.98 -14.97
N VAL A 44 15.75 15.13 -14.20
CA VAL A 44 16.35 14.08 -13.37
C VAL A 44 16.91 12.97 -14.25
N TYR A 45 16.15 12.50 -15.23
CA TYR A 45 16.61 11.51 -16.20
C TYR A 45 17.90 11.95 -16.90
N ASP A 46 17.93 13.18 -17.41
CA ASP A 46 19.09 13.75 -18.11
C ASP A 46 20.29 13.90 -17.18
N GLU A 47 20.05 14.23 -15.91
CA GLU A 47 21.13 14.33 -14.91
C GLU A 47 21.73 12.96 -14.57
N ILE A 48 20.92 11.94 -14.37
CA ILE A 48 21.38 10.56 -14.16
C ILE A 48 22.19 10.10 -15.36
N SER A 49 21.65 10.28 -16.58
CA SER A 49 22.31 9.93 -17.83
C SER A 49 23.68 10.57 -17.95
N ARG A 50 23.76 11.86 -17.63
CA ARG A 50 25.05 12.61 -17.63
C ARG A 50 26.02 12.09 -16.59
N HIS A 51 25.57 11.72 -15.39
CA HIS A 51 26.43 11.17 -14.33
C HIS A 51 27.00 9.81 -14.74
N ILE A 52 26.17 8.93 -15.28
CA ILE A 52 26.60 7.61 -15.77
C ILE A 52 27.58 7.77 -16.95
N CYS A 53 27.25 8.63 -17.91
CA CYS A 53 28.12 8.91 -19.05
C CYS A 53 29.51 9.39 -18.61
N LYS A 54 29.56 10.36 -17.68
CA LYS A 54 30.81 10.85 -17.10
C LYS A 54 31.60 9.75 -16.40
N TYR A 55 30.92 8.88 -15.66
CA TYR A 55 31.55 7.73 -15.04
C TYR A 55 32.17 6.79 -16.09
N LEU A 56 31.41 6.42 -17.12
CA LEU A 56 31.87 5.54 -18.21
C LEU A 56 33.06 6.14 -18.99
N ILE A 57 33.04 7.45 -19.24
CA ILE A 57 34.18 8.16 -19.85
C ILE A 57 35.44 8.03 -18.97
N ASN A 58 35.29 8.19 -17.65
CA ASN A 58 36.41 8.03 -16.72
C ASN A 58 36.93 6.58 -16.71
N GLN A 59 36.04 5.59 -16.74
CA GLN A 59 36.44 4.17 -16.82
C GLN A 59 37.14 3.86 -18.14
N LYS A 60 36.63 4.35 -19.27
CA LYS A 60 37.29 4.23 -20.60
C LYS A 60 38.70 4.80 -20.55
N ASN A 61 38.88 6.01 -19.98
CA ASN A 61 40.19 6.64 -19.85
C ASN A 61 41.13 5.86 -18.90
N SER A 62 40.58 5.34 -17.81
CA SER A 62 41.35 4.51 -16.86
C SER A 62 41.82 3.19 -17.51
N LEU A 63 40.93 2.56 -18.28
CA LEU A 63 41.29 1.36 -19.03
C LEU A 63 42.40 1.63 -20.05
N ARG A 64 42.35 2.76 -20.79
CA ARG A 64 43.39 3.18 -21.74
C ARG A 64 44.76 3.36 -21.08
N LYS A 65 44.79 3.84 -19.84
CA LYS A 65 46.00 4.08 -19.05
C LYS A 65 46.51 2.85 -18.30
N ASN A 66 45.73 1.79 -18.23
CA ASN A 66 46.07 0.61 -17.45
C ASN A 66 47.22 -0.14 -18.12
N PRO A 67 48.41 -0.32 -17.47
CA PRO A 67 49.55 -1.02 -18.05
C PRO A 67 49.30 -2.51 -18.29
N HIS A 68 48.36 -3.11 -17.56
CA HIS A 68 48.02 -4.53 -17.68
C HIS A 68 47.09 -4.86 -18.85
N ARG A 69 46.56 -3.84 -19.56
CA ARG A 69 45.65 -4.04 -20.69
C ARG A 69 46.27 -4.92 -21.80
N HIS A 70 47.59 -4.81 -22.03
CA HIS A 70 48.28 -5.62 -22.99
C HIS A 70 48.37 -7.07 -22.60
N ILE A 71 48.44 -7.38 -21.30
CA ILE A 71 48.40 -8.75 -20.77
C ILE A 71 47.03 -9.38 -21.02
N LEU A 72 45.98 -8.56 -20.98
CA LEU A 72 44.57 -8.96 -21.21
C LEU A 72 44.21 -8.93 -22.71
N ASN A 73 45.15 -8.64 -23.59
CA ASN A 73 44.96 -8.48 -25.04
C ASN A 73 43.86 -7.42 -25.40
N ILE A 74 43.74 -6.39 -24.60
CA ILE A 74 42.80 -5.28 -24.86
C ILE A 74 43.52 -4.24 -25.74
N GLU A 75 43.25 -4.30 -27.03
CA GLU A 75 43.81 -3.38 -28.01
C GLU A 75 43.14 -1.99 -27.95
N ASP A 76 43.84 -0.95 -28.45
CA ASP A 76 43.32 0.41 -28.52
C ASP A 76 41.99 0.53 -29.30
N CYS A 77 41.86 -0.23 -30.39
CA CYS A 77 40.67 -0.24 -31.23
C CYS A 77 39.43 -0.73 -30.45
N VAL A 78 39.58 -1.66 -29.51
CA VAL A 78 38.49 -2.14 -28.67
C VAL A 78 38.03 -1.01 -27.73
N ILE A 79 39.00 -0.31 -27.12
CA ILE A 79 38.69 0.82 -26.23
C ILE A 79 38.08 1.99 -27.01
N ASP A 80 38.55 2.29 -28.21
CA ASP A 80 38.03 3.37 -29.05
C ASP A 80 36.59 3.12 -29.46
N ASN A 81 36.20 1.89 -29.70
CA ASN A 81 34.87 1.48 -30.06
C ASN A 81 33.86 1.55 -28.88
N ILE A 82 34.33 1.71 -27.64
CA ILE A 82 33.41 1.92 -26.50
C ILE A 82 32.74 3.31 -26.67
N ASN A 83 31.43 3.31 -26.85
CA ASN A 83 30.61 4.53 -26.90
C ASN A 83 29.87 4.71 -25.56
N PRO A 84 30.31 5.64 -24.69
CA PRO A 84 29.68 5.87 -23.39
C PRO A 84 28.22 6.30 -23.48
N GLU A 85 27.83 7.08 -24.49
CA GLU A 85 26.45 7.54 -24.68
C GLU A 85 25.52 6.36 -25.01
N GLN A 86 25.95 5.50 -25.94
CA GLN A 86 25.20 4.28 -26.28
C GLN A 86 25.05 3.34 -25.07
N LEU A 87 26.10 3.20 -24.26
CA LEU A 87 26.06 2.40 -23.05
C LEU A 87 25.08 2.96 -22.01
N VAL A 88 24.94 4.28 -21.90
CA VAL A 88 23.91 4.89 -21.03
C VAL A 88 22.51 4.50 -21.50
N ASP A 89 22.27 4.59 -22.82
CA ASP A 89 20.98 4.22 -23.40
C ASP A 89 20.66 2.72 -23.17
N ASP A 90 21.67 1.87 -23.29
CA ASP A 90 21.53 0.43 -23.06
C ASP A 90 21.25 0.14 -21.58
N ILE A 91 21.95 0.78 -20.64
CA ILE A 91 21.72 0.67 -19.20
C ILE A 91 20.30 1.16 -18.83
N ALA A 92 19.85 2.24 -19.44
CA ALA A 92 18.51 2.79 -19.20
C ALA A 92 17.39 1.87 -19.71
N LYS A 93 17.62 1.17 -20.83
CA LYS A 93 16.67 0.18 -21.40
C LYS A 93 16.65 -1.13 -20.61
N ASP A 94 17.80 -1.55 -20.09
CA ASP A 94 17.94 -2.79 -19.32
C ASP A 94 17.54 -2.61 -17.84
N GLU A 95 17.08 -1.39 -17.45
CA GLU A 95 16.61 -1.15 -16.08
C GLU A 95 15.37 -1.97 -15.76
N SER A 96 15.47 -2.80 -14.72
CA SER A 96 14.42 -3.71 -14.31
C SER A 96 13.28 -3.03 -13.53
N ILE A 97 13.57 -1.87 -12.91
CA ILE A 97 12.56 -1.04 -12.26
C ILE A 97 11.88 -0.20 -13.34
N GLY A 98 10.61 -0.50 -13.61
CA GLY A 98 9.82 0.31 -14.56
C GLY A 98 9.68 1.76 -14.10
N TYR A 99 9.95 2.71 -14.99
CA TYR A 99 9.77 4.14 -14.72
C TYR A 99 9.16 4.86 -15.92
N GLU A 100 8.51 5.97 -15.65
CA GLU A 100 7.93 6.87 -16.64
C GLU A 100 8.71 8.20 -16.64
N ILE A 101 9.10 8.67 -17.82
CA ILE A 101 9.74 9.99 -17.95
C ILE A 101 8.65 11.03 -18.12
N ILE A 102 8.63 12.02 -17.24
CA ILE A 102 7.61 13.07 -17.22
C ILE A 102 8.24 14.38 -17.73
N ASP A 103 7.75 14.82 -18.86
CA ASP A 103 8.20 16.07 -19.48
C ASP A 103 7.45 17.28 -18.90
N LEU A 104 8.15 18.42 -18.85
CA LEU A 104 7.54 19.70 -18.55
C LEU A 104 6.70 20.16 -19.77
N VAL A 105 5.39 20.30 -19.60
CA VAL A 105 4.47 20.55 -20.72
C VAL A 105 4.41 22.03 -21.12
N ASP A 106 4.32 22.94 -20.14
CA ASP A 106 4.26 24.39 -20.39
C ASP A 106 5.57 25.08 -19.98
N GLU A 107 6.55 25.00 -20.87
CA GLU A 107 7.88 25.61 -20.67
C GLU A 107 7.83 27.14 -20.52
N ASN A 108 6.94 27.82 -21.22
CA ASN A 108 6.85 29.29 -21.18
C ASN A 108 6.32 29.77 -19.82
N LYS A 109 5.34 29.11 -19.28
CA LYS A 109 4.81 29.38 -17.94
C LYS A 109 5.87 29.08 -16.89
N ALA A 110 6.47 27.89 -16.97
CA ALA A 110 7.50 27.46 -16.06
C ALA A 110 8.69 28.43 -16.06
N TYR A 111 9.16 28.89 -17.22
CA TYR A 111 10.25 29.85 -17.30
C TYR A 111 9.98 31.14 -16.52
N LYS A 112 8.78 31.71 -16.64
CA LYS A 112 8.41 32.93 -15.88
C LYS A 112 8.45 32.71 -14.37
N GLU A 113 7.96 31.56 -13.94
CA GLU A 113 7.92 31.18 -12.52
C GLU A 113 9.35 30.92 -12.00
N ILE A 114 10.18 30.18 -12.75
CA ILE A 114 11.60 29.98 -12.44
C ILE A 114 12.33 31.31 -12.29
N TYR A 115 12.12 32.24 -13.24
CA TYR A 115 12.71 33.58 -13.19
C TYR A 115 12.29 34.31 -11.90
N ASN A 116 11.01 34.30 -11.54
CA ASN A 116 10.51 34.93 -10.33
C ASN A 116 11.14 34.34 -9.06
N HIS A 117 11.15 32.99 -8.95
CA HIS A 117 11.78 32.30 -7.83
C HIS A 117 13.27 32.63 -7.69
N SER A 118 13.98 32.70 -8.82
CA SER A 118 15.42 33.04 -8.81
C SER A 118 15.70 34.47 -8.34
N ILE A 119 14.87 35.43 -8.73
CA ILE A 119 15.04 36.85 -8.34
C ILE A 119 14.64 37.04 -6.85
N MET A 120 13.60 36.37 -6.41
CA MET A 120 13.08 36.50 -5.03
C MET A 120 13.84 35.64 -4.03
N GLY A 121 14.69 34.73 -4.47
CA GLY A 121 15.37 33.74 -3.59
C GLY A 121 14.39 32.83 -2.81
N THR A 122 13.23 32.55 -3.42
CA THR A 122 12.21 31.69 -2.82
C THR A 122 12.43 30.23 -3.21
N PRO A 123 12.04 29.27 -2.37
CA PRO A 123 12.19 27.85 -2.68
C PRO A 123 11.68 27.48 -4.09
N PRO A 124 12.33 26.55 -4.77
CA PRO A 124 13.54 25.78 -4.42
C PRO A 124 14.88 26.52 -4.57
N PHE A 125 14.91 27.80 -4.96
CA PHE A 125 16.16 28.57 -5.04
C PHE A 125 16.73 28.85 -3.64
N GLU A 126 18.07 28.90 -3.55
CA GLU A 126 18.76 29.40 -2.36
C GLU A 126 18.54 30.92 -2.20
N LYS A 127 18.44 31.39 -0.94
CA LYS A 127 18.26 32.83 -0.64
C LYS A 127 19.40 33.73 -1.17
N SER A 128 20.56 33.15 -1.39
CA SER A 128 21.74 33.87 -1.92
C SER A 128 22.50 32.95 -2.87
N GLY A 129 22.19 33.03 -4.16
CA GLY A 129 22.89 32.27 -5.20
C GLY A 129 21.99 31.82 -6.35
N ASP A 130 22.60 31.23 -7.35
CA ASP A 130 21.92 30.76 -8.56
C ASP A 130 21.54 29.26 -8.47
N LYS A 131 21.69 28.62 -7.29
CA LYS A 131 21.34 27.25 -7.09
C LYS A 131 19.81 27.08 -6.92
N GLY A 132 19.26 26.00 -7.47
CA GLY A 132 17.84 25.69 -7.40
C GLY A 132 17.15 25.65 -8.76
N PHE A 133 17.86 25.96 -9.87
CA PHE A 133 17.24 25.93 -11.19
C PHE A 133 16.67 24.56 -11.55
N LYS A 134 17.44 23.50 -11.34
CA LYS A 134 16.98 22.12 -11.61
C LYS A 134 15.84 21.70 -10.66
N ASP A 135 15.99 22.04 -9.38
CA ASP A 135 15.00 21.72 -8.36
C ASP A 135 13.67 22.43 -8.69
N THR A 136 13.73 23.65 -9.24
CA THR A 136 12.54 24.36 -9.74
C THR A 136 11.96 23.69 -10.98
N LEU A 137 12.76 23.13 -11.90
CA LEU A 137 12.25 22.35 -13.02
C LEU A 137 11.54 21.09 -12.53
N ILE A 138 12.11 20.39 -11.55
CA ILE A 138 11.46 19.24 -10.90
C ILE A 138 10.12 19.67 -10.30
N ALA A 139 10.11 20.73 -9.49
CA ALA A 139 8.92 21.24 -8.85
C ALA A 139 7.82 21.60 -9.87
N LYS A 140 8.16 22.30 -10.95
CA LYS A 140 7.19 22.69 -11.98
C LYS A 140 6.68 21.51 -12.79
N THR A 141 7.50 20.50 -13.03
CA THR A 141 7.06 19.25 -13.67
C THR A 141 6.00 18.55 -12.79
N ILE A 142 6.27 18.47 -11.48
CA ILE A 142 5.34 17.86 -10.53
C ILE A 142 4.06 18.68 -10.42
N ASP A 143 4.13 20.03 -10.31
CA ASP A 143 2.94 20.89 -10.27
C ASP A 143 2.03 20.68 -11.47
N GLN A 144 2.60 20.64 -12.67
CA GLN A 144 1.82 20.40 -13.89
C GLN A 144 1.22 19.00 -13.92
N TYR A 145 1.95 18.01 -13.44
CA TYR A 145 1.46 16.65 -13.34
C TYR A 145 0.30 16.52 -12.34
N VAL A 146 0.40 17.17 -11.18
CA VAL A 146 -0.68 17.26 -10.15
C VAL A 146 -1.95 17.83 -10.75
N LEU A 147 -1.84 18.90 -11.55
CA LEU A 147 -3.00 19.53 -12.20
C LEU A 147 -3.65 18.64 -13.25
N ALA A 148 -2.84 17.89 -14.01
CA ALA A 148 -3.31 16.99 -15.04
C ALA A 148 -3.92 15.68 -14.48
N ASN A 149 -3.59 15.31 -13.23
CA ASN A 149 -4.01 14.05 -12.61
C ASN A 149 -4.69 14.27 -11.26
N PRO A 150 -5.89 14.90 -11.22
CA PRO A 150 -6.52 15.35 -9.96
C PRO A 150 -6.91 14.20 -9.01
N GLY A 151 -7.02 12.96 -9.49
CA GLY A 151 -7.40 11.80 -8.67
C GLY A 151 -6.24 10.85 -8.34
N ARG A 152 -5.00 11.21 -8.71
CA ARG A 152 -3.82 10.37 -8.46
C ARG A 152 -3.10 10.82 -7.19
N LYS A 153 -2.74 9.89 -6.32
CA LYS A 153 -1.89 10.16 -5.17
C LYS A 153 -0.45 10.33 -5.65
N ILE A 154 0.20 11.40 -5.22
CA ILE A 154 1.51 11.81 -5.73
C ILE A 154 2.46 11.94 -4.55
N PHE A 155 3.60 11.26 -4.65
CA PHE A 155 4.69 11.34 -3.71
C PHE A 155 5.91 11.97 -4.36
N LEU A 156 6.72 12.65 -3.57
CA LEU A 156 8.04 13.13 -3.95
C LEU A 156 9.08 12.56 -2.99
N MET A 157 9.98 11.75 -3.51
CA MET A 157 11.12 11.20 -2.79
C MET A 157 12.35 12.08 -3.03
N THR A 158 12.74 12.87 -2.04
CA THR A 158 13.87 13.78 -2.10
C THR A 158 14.51 13.97 -0.75
N ARG A 159 15.83 14.24 -0.74
CA ARG A 159 16.60 14.66 0.44
C ARG A 159 16.97 16.14 0.41
N ASP A 160 16.45 16.89 -0.56
CA ASP A 160 16.69 18.32 -0.68
C ASP A 160 15.69 19.13 0.15
N ASP A 161 16.18 19.83 1.18
CA ASP A 161 15.35 20.60 2.10
C ASP A 161 14.63 21.76 1.42
N ARG A 162 15.24 22.37 0.37
CA ARG A 162 14.62 23.49 -0.35
C ARG A 162 13.51 23.01 -1.28
N LEU A 163 13.67 21.83 -1.87
CA LEU A 163 12.61 21.22 -2.65
C LEU A 163 11.47 20.76 -1.75
N LYS A 164 11.75 20.25 -0.55
CA LYS A 164 10.73 19.94 0.47
C LYS A 164 9.99 21.21 0.90
N GLU A 165 10.71 22.29 1.25
CA GLU A 165 10.13 23.59 1.65
C GLU A 165 9.16 24.13 0.57
N TYR A 166 9.44 23.89 -0.72
CA TYR A 166 8.54 24.28 -1.80
C TYR A 166 7.19 23.56 -1.74
N PHE A 167 7.17 22.30 -1.35
CA PHE A 167 5.96 21.47 -1.31
C PHE A 167 5.30 21.39 0.08
N GLU A 168 5.86 22.00 1.14
CA GLU A 168 5.29 21.94 2.51
C GLU A 168 3.83 22.38 2.59
N GLU A 169 3.43 23.37 1.78
CA GLU A 169 2.05 23.89 1.76
C GLU A 169 1.16 23.20 0.69
N ASN A 170 1.70 22.19 -0.01
CA ASN A 170 0.98 21.51 -1.08
C ASN A 170 0.43 20.15 -0.63
N ASP A 171 -0.81 20.14 -0.11
CA ASP A 171 -1.51 18.94 0.37
C ASP A 171 -1.64 17.80 -0.68
N ARG A 172 -1.31 18.07 -1.94
CA ARG A 172 -1.42 17.12 -3.04
C ARG A 172 -0.15 16.33 -3.33
N VAL A 173 0.98 16.75 -2.75
CA VAL A 173 2.29 16.10 -2.91
C VAL A 173 2.80 15.67 -1.55
N LEU A 174 2.89 14.37 -1.33
CA LEU A 174 3.39 13.82 -0.07
C LEU A 174 4.90 13.63 -0.14
N LEU A 175 5.61 14.22 0.83
CA LEU A 175 7.06 14.17 0.91
C LEU A 175 7.50 12.90 1.64
N ILE A 176 8.46 12.18 1.05
CA ILE A 176 9.04 10.96 1.62
C ILE A 176 10.55 10.95 1.45
N ASP A 177 11.27 10.36 2.41
CA ASP A 177 12.71 10.22 2.37
C ASP A 177 13.17 8.81 1.94
N ASN A 178 12.34 7.81 2.17
CA ASN A 178 12.65 6.38 1.97
C ASN A 178 11.37 5.55 1.80
N TYR A 179 11.53 4.23 1.67
CA TYR A 179 10.41 3.31 1.55
C TYR A 179 9.52 3.28 2.80
N ASP A 180 10.07 3.39 4.00
CA ASP A 180 9.28 3.30 5.24
C ASP A 180 8.34 4.51 5.38
N ASP A 181 8.78 5.70 4.96
CA ASP A 181 7.92 6.88 4.87
C ASP A 181 6.82 6.69 3.83
N PHE A 182 7.18 6.18 2.65
CA PHE A 182 6.19 5.86 1.61
C PHE A 182 5.14 4.88 2.13
N ASP A 183 5.58 3.82 2.78
CA ASP A 183 4.71 2.79 3.27
C ASP A 183 3.78 3.31 4.37
N ARG A 184 4.27 4.14 5.28
CA ARG A 184 3.47 4.82 6.30
C ARG A 184 2.42 5.74 5.65
N GLU A 185 2.84 6.69 4.81
CA GLU A 185 1.95 7.67 4.17
C GLU A 185 0.95 7.02 3.19
N TYR A 186 1.38 5.96 2.49
CA TYR A 186 0.50 5.18 1.62
C TYR A 186 -0.52 4.37 2.41
N SER A 187 -0.19 4.00 3.65
CA SER A 187 -1.03 3.20 4.53
C SER A 187 -1.93 4.05 5.43
N ASP A 188 -1.51 5.26 5.79
CA ASP A 188 -2.28 6.21 6.59
C ASP A 188 -3.41 6.90 5.78
N ASP A 189 -3.37 6.85 4.45
CA ASP A 189 -4.58 7.07 3.71
C ASP A 189 -5.63 6.10 4.24
N LYS A 190 -6.74 6.61 4.77
CA LYS A 190 -7.89 5.81 5.16
C LYS A 190 -7.99 4.71 4.15
N LEU A 191 -7.46 3.55 4.53
CA LEU A 191 -7.30 2.41 3.67
C LEU A 191 -8.65 2.22 3.03
N THR A 192 -8.78 2.59 1.76
CA THR A 192 -9.99 2.29 1.04
C THR A 192 -10.11 0.77 1.09
N GLU A 193 -11.29 0.27 1.22
CA GLU A 193 -11.59 -1.16 1.23
C GLU A 193 -10.73 -1.91 0.20
N ARG A 194 -10.56 -1.33 -0.98
CA ARG A 194 -9.75 -1.90 -2.06
C ARG A 194 -8.23 -1.95 -1.77
N SER A 195 -7.65 -0.93 -1.16
CA SER A 195 -6.22 -0.93 -0.84
C SER A 195 -5.88 -1.89 0.30
N LEU A 196 -6.80 -2.13 1.20
CA LEU A 196 -6.73 -3.19 2.20
C LEU A 196 -6.74 -4.56 1.56
N ILE A 197 -7.68 -4.79 0.62
CA ILE A 197 -7.77 -6.02 -0.17
C ILE A 197 -6.42 -6.32 -0.84
N GLU A 198 -5.87 -5.35 -1.57
CA GLU A 198 -4.60 -5.52 -2.28
C GLU A 198 -3.46 -5.91 -1.32
N ARG A 199 -3.35 -5.27 -0.15
CA ARG A 199 -2.32 -5.58 0.86
C ARG A 199 -2.49 -6.96 1.49
N VAL A 200 -3.72 -7.35 1.78
CA VAL A 200 -4.01 -8.68 2.30
C VAL A 200 -3.66 -9.75 1.26
N TRP A 201 -3.95 -9.49 -0.02
CA TRP A 201 -3.56 -10.38 -1.11
C TRP A 201 -2.05 -10.53 -1.22
N ASP A 202 -1.31 -9.43 -1.22
CA ASP A 202 0.15 -9.46 -1.27
C ASP A 202 0.72 -10.31 -0.13
N TYR A 203 0.17 -10.12 1.09
CA TYR A 203 0.57 -10.91 2.25
C TYR A 203 0.26 -12.39 2.08
N LEU A 204 -0.95 -12.72 1.62
CA LEU A 204 -1.37 -14.11 1.43
C LEU A 204 -0.57 -14.82 0.33
N GLU A 205 -0.21 -14.10 -0.73
CA GLU A 205 0.70 -14.62 -1.76
C GLU A 205 2.09 -14.92 -1.18
N GLU A 206 2.64 -14.01 -0.39
CA GLU A 206 3.94 -14.21 0.28
C GLU A 206 3.90 -15.37 1.29
N ALA A 207 2.79 -15.55 2.00
CA ALA A 207 2.59 -16.64 2.95
C ALA A 207 2.20 -17.98 2.28
N GLY A 208 1.97 -18.00 0.95
CA GLY A 208 1.58 -19.20 0.22
C GLY A 208 0.16 -19.67 0.44
N VAL A 209 -0.71 -18.84 1.03
CA VAL A 209 -2.13 -19.16 1.30
C VAL A 209 -3.10 -18.53 0.31
N SER A 210 -2.62 -17.79 -0.68
CA SER A 210 -3.42 -17.12 -1.70
C SER A 210 -4.30 -18.08 -2.53
N THR A 211 -3.90 -19.35 -2.63
CA THR A 211 -4.67 -20.39 -3.35
C THR A 211 -5.97 -20.80 -2.67
N LEU A 212 -6.16 -20.41 -1.40
CA LEU A 212 -7.35 -20.73 -0.62
C LEU A 212 -8.45 -19.67 -0.72
N ILE A 213 -8.17 -18.55 -1.39
CA ILE A 213 -9.02 -17.36 -1.36
C ILE A 213 -9.30 -16.89 -2.77
N ASP A 214 -10.57 -16.89 -3.18
CA ASP A 214 -11.00 -16.25 -4.41
C ASP A 214 -11.09 -14.72 -4.23
N LYS A 215 -10.62 -13.95 -5.22
CA LYS A 215 -10.72 -12.48 -5.22
C LYS A 215 -12.17 -12.06 -5.45
N HIS A 216 -12.87 -11.69 -4.38
CA HIS A 216 -14.23 -11.19 -4.48
C HIS A 216 -14.32 -9.68 -4.21
N PRO A 217 -15.06 -8.92 -5.04
CA PRO A 217 -15.25 -7.48 -4.85
C PRO A 217 -16.11 -7.10 -3.65
N ASP A 218 -16.86 -8.05 -3.09
CA ASP A 218 -17.86 -7.83 -2.01
C ASP A 218 -17.31 -8.10 -0.59
N SER A 219 -16.00 -8.12 -0.43
CA SER A 219 -15.36 -8.32 0.87
C SER A 219 -15.66 -7.17 1.84
N ARG A 220 -16.00 -7.49 3.08
CA ARG A 220 -16.19 -6.50 4.15
C ARG A 220 -14.88 -6.26 4.90
N TRP A 221 -14.67 -5.02 5.31
CA TRP A 221 -13.53 -4.60 6.10
C TRP A 221 -14.01 -4.09 7.44
N LEU A 222 -13.50 -4.67 8.50
CA LEU A 222 -13.77 -4.27 9.86
C LEU A 222 -12.47 -3.78 10.49
N ASN A 223 -12.57 -2.73 11.31
CA ASN A 223 -11.48 -2.28 12.17
C ASN A 223 -11.87 -2.66 13.60
N TYR A 224 -11.18 -3.62 14.17
CA TYR A 224 -11.44 -4.13 15.51
C TYR A 224 -10.22 -3.87 16.40
N GLU A 225 -10.40 -3.12 17.48
CA GLU A 225 -9.35 -2.78 18.46
C GLU A 225 -8.02 -2.29 17.86
N GLY A 226 -8.08 -1.52 16.77
CA GLY A 226 -6.90 -1.05 16.06
C GLY A 226 -6.32 -2.06 15.07
N ASN A 227 -6.88 -3.26 14.98
CA ASN A 227 -6.52 -4.27 14.01
C ASN A 227 -7.45 -4.21 12.79
N ILE A 228 -6.91 -4.51 11.64
CA ILE A 228 -7.69 -4.57 10.40
C ILE A 228 -8.13 -5.99 10.21
N VAL A 229 -9.45 -6.20 10.14
CA VAL A 229 -10.05 -7.51 9.88
C VAL A 229 -10.59 -7.52 8.46
N ALA A 230 -10.09 -8.44 7.65
CA ALA A 230 -10.57 -8.66 6.30
C ALA A 230 -11.51 -9.87 6.26
N HIS A 231 -12.73 -9.64 5.79
CA HIS A 231 -13.70 -10.70 5.52
C HIS A 231 -13.72 -10.99 4.02
N PHE A 232 -13.43 -12.22 3.66
CA PHE A 232 -13.46 -12.67 2.28
C PHE A 232 -14.65 -13.59 2.07
N ASN A 233 -15.56 -13.16 1.23
CA ASN A 233 -16.74 -13.89 0.72
C ASN A 233 -17.66 -14.51 1.76
N ASP A 234 -18.65 -15.23 1.27
CA ASP A 234 -19.67 -15.94 2.06
C ASP A 234 -19.12 -17.18 2.83
N GLU A 235 -17.85 -17.53 2.60
CA GLU A 235 -17.19 -18.65 3.27
C GLU A 235 -16.59 -18.27 4.63
N GLY A 236 -16.70 -17.00 5.03
CA GLY A 236 -16.29 -16.54 6.36
C GLY A 236 -14.80 -16.64 6.63
N LEU A 237 -13.96 -16.36 5.63
CA LEU A 237 -12.52 -16.28 5.86
C LEU A 237 -12.16 -14.92 6.43
N TYR A 238 -11.56 -14.89 7.61
CA TYR A 238 -11.14 -13.67 8.28
C TYR A 238 -9.65 -13.63 8.49
N LEU A 239 -9.08 -12.46 8.33
CA LEU A 239 -7.67 -12.19 8.56
C LEU A 239 -7.55 -10.95 9.45
N LEU A 240 -6.95 -11.10 10.61
CA LEU A 240 -6.56 -9.99 11.48
C LEU A 240 -5.17 -9.50 11.08
N ILE A 241 -5.06 -8.19 10.86
CA ILE A 241 -3.78 -7.53 10.58
C ILE A 241 -3.56 -6.47 11.65
N ASP A 242 -2.41 -6.49 12.31
CA ASP A 242 -2.01 -5.41 13.20
C ASP A 242 -1.85 -4.12 12.40
N SER A 243 -2.57 -3.07 12.80
CA SER A 243 -2.52 -1.76 12.13
C SER A 243 -1.14 -1.10 12.22
N THR A 244 -0.35 -1.44 13.24
CA THR A 244 0.99 -0.88 13.46
C THR A 244 2.09 -1.72 12.84
N ALA A 245 2.04 -3.05 13.01
CA ALA A 245 3.01 -3.98 12.46
C ALA A 245 2.72 -4.35 10.99
N ARG A 246 1.48 -4.15 10.51
CA ARG A 246 1.03 -4.49 9.14
C ARG A 246 1.20 -5.97 8.79
N GLU A 247 1.25 -6.79 9.80
CA GLU A 247 1.37 -8.25 9.69
C GLU A 247 0.08 -8.91 10.19
N PRO A 248 -0.30 -10.08 9.66
CA PRO A 248 -1.40 -10.84 10.20
C PRO A 248 -1.12 -11.27 11.64
N ILE A 249 -2.04 -10.95 12.55
CA ILE A 249 -1.95 -11.37 13.94
C ILE A 249 -2.52 -12.77 14.10
N SER A 250 -3.69 -13.01 13.47
CA SER A 250 -4.33 -14.31 13.49
C SER A 250 -5.15 -14.56 12.24
N PHE A 251 -5.37 -15.81 11.97
CA PHE A 251 -6.23 -16.29 10.92
C PHE A 251 -7.40 -17.03 11.60
N VAL A 252 -8.58 -16.41 11.57
CA VAL A 252 -9.72 -16.83 12.40
C VAL A 252 -10.74 -17.71 11.68
N ARG A 253 -10.47 -18.13 10.42
CA ARG A 253 -11.41 -18.99 9.67
C ARG A 253 -11.69 -20.30 10.38
N GLU A 254 -10.66 -20.94 10.90
CA GLU A 254 -10.81 -22.22 11.60
C GLU A 254 -11.65 -22.03 12.84
N ASP A 255 -11.36 -21.01 13.65
CA ASP A 255 -12.10 -20.69 14.87
C ASP A 255 -13.59 -20.42 14.57
N ILE A 256 -13.91 -19.71 13.48
CA ILE A 256 -15.27 -19.44 13.06
C ILE A 256 -15.99 -20.71 12.61
N ASN A 257 -15.31 -21.55 11.84
CA ASN A 257 -15.88 -22.81 11.38
C ASN A 257 -16.10 -23.77 12.56
N GLU A 258 -15.13 -23.88 13.46
CA GLU A 258 -15.25 -24.73 14.66
C GLU A 258 -16.38 -24.26 15.57
N ALA A 259 -16.48 -22.94 15.84
CA ALA A 259 -17.56 -22.38 16.63
C ALA A 259 -18.95 -22.61 15.99
N SER A 260 -19.05 -22.45 14.66
CA SER A 260 -20.30 -22.69 13.93
C SER A 260 -20.72 -24.17 14.02
N VAL A 261 -19.79 -25.11 13.85
CA VAL A 261 -20.04 -26.54 13.97
C VAL A 261 -20.40 -26.88 15.40
N SER A 262 -19.70 -26.37 16.40
CA SER A 262 -20.01 -26.55 17.82
C SER A 262 -21.44 -26.12 18.14
N LEU A 263 -21.90 -25.00 17.60
CA LEU A 263 -23.27 -24.53 17.81
C LEU A 263 -24.33 -25.40 17.13
N GLU A 264 -24.05 -25.91 15.92
CA GLU A 264 -24.95 -26.81 15.19
C GLU A 264 -25.05 -28.17 15.87
N GLU A 265 -23.98 -28.67 16.47
CA GLU A 265 -23.89 -30.00 17.10
C GLU A 265 -24.28 -30.00 18.58
N VAL A 266 -24.86 -28.91 19.12
CA VAL A 266 -25.33 -28.84 20.50
C VAL A 266 -26.39 -29.91 20.77
N ASP A 267 -26.05 -30.89 21.61
CA ASP A 267 -26.90 -32.02 21.98
C ASP A 267 -27.23 -32.09 23.47
N SER A 268 -26.65 -31.21 24.29
CA SER A 268 -26.83 -31.17 25.74
C SER A 268 -26.73 -29.73 26.28
N PHE A 269 -27.31 -29.50 27.45
CA PHE A 269 -27.22 -28.18 28.12
C PHE A 269 -25.76 -27.84 28.49
N ALA A 270 -24.95 -28.85 28.77
CA ALA A 270 -23.58 -28.62 29.21
C ALA A 270 -22.70 -28.10 28.08
N ASN A 271 -22.87 -28.52 26.83
CA ASN A 271 -22.12 -28.05 25.69
C ASN A 271 -22.75 -26.82 25.04
N ALA A 272 -24.02 -26.50 25.33
CA ALA A 272 -24.68 -25.30 24.80
C ALA A 272 -24.02 -24.01 25.27
N HIS A 273 -23.68 -23.88 26.54
CA HIS A 273 -22.96 -22.71 27.07
C HIS A 273 -21.59 -22.53 26.42
N SER A 274 -20.83 -23.64 26.26
CA SER A 274 -19.52 -23.59 25.63
C SER A 274 -19.64 -23.19 24.15
N ALA A 275 -20.55 -23.79 23.41
CA ALA A 275 -20.76 -23.50 22.00
C ALA A 275 -21.23 -22.05 21.75
N VAL A 276 -22.11 -21.53 22.61
CA VAL A 276 -22.54 -20.13 22.54
C VAL A 276 -21.37 -19.19 22.86
N ALA A 277 -20.56 -19.50 23.87
CA ALA A 277 -19.38 -18.67 24.19
C ALA A 277 -18.37 -18.66 23.04
N GLU A 278 -18.08 -19.79 22.41
CA GLU A 278 -17.19 -19.90 21.25
C GLU A 278 -17.71 -19.05 20.07
N VAL A 279 -19.02 -19.07 19.81
CA VAL A 279 -19.62 -18.23 18.75
C VAL A 279 -19.62 -16.76 19.14
N ASP A 280 -19.87 -16.42 20.41
CA ASP A 280 -19.86 -15.03 20.88
C ASP A 280 -18.47 -14.40 20.78
N ASP A 281 -17.41 -15.16 21.05
CA ASP A 281 -16.01 -14.70 20.92
C ASP A 281 -15.65 -14.30 19.48
N VAL A 282 -16.25 -14.94 18.48
CA VAL A 282 -16.00 -14.66 17.06
C VAL A 282 -17.18 -13.99 16.35
N PHE A 283 -18.20 -13.53 17.10
CA PHE A 283 -19.46 -13.06 16.55
C PHE A 283 -19.31 -11.88 15.59
N ASP A 284 -18.42 -10.95 15.88
CA ASP A 284 -18.20 -9.75 15.10
C ASP A 284 -17.62 -10.03 13.70
N TYR A 285 -17.15 -11.24 13.46
CA TYR A 285 -16.60 -11.68 12.17
C TYR A 285 -17.64 -12.38 11.26
N TYR A 286 -18.84 -12.70 11.77
CA TYR A 286 -19.88 -13.34 10.97
C TYR A 286 -20.52 -12.38 9.96
N ASN A 287 -20.76 -12.86 8.76
CA ASN A 287 -21.59 -12.16 7.78
C ASN A 287 -23.08 -12.29 8.10
N LEU A 288 -23.93 -11.53 7.40
CA LEU A 288 -25.36 -11.54 7.62
C LEU A 288 -26.01 -12.94 7.46
N GLU A 289 -25.57 -13.73 6.48
CA GLU A 289 -26.11 -15.07 6.27
C GLU A 289 -25.76 -16.01 7.41
N SER A 290 -24.53 -15.95 7.92
CA SER A 290 -24.12 -16.70 9.10
C SER A 290 -24.89 -16.27 10.35
N ILE A 291 -25.12 -14.97 10.55
CA ILE A 291 -25.95 -14.44 11.65
C ILE A 291 -27.39 -14.96 11.55
N LYS A 292 -27.96 -15.02 10.33
CA LYS A 292 -29.28 -15.62 10.11
C LYS A 292 -29.31 -17.12 10.44
N GLN A 293 -28.23 -17.83 10.13
CA GLN A 293 -28.10 -19.26 10.47
C GLN A 293 -28.01 -19.45 11.97
N ILE A 294 -27.18 -18.66 12.67
CA ILE A 294 -27.10 -18.65 14.13
C ILE A 294 -28.47 -18.40 14.74
N ALA A 295 -29.22 -17.39 14.26
CA ALA A 295 -30.56 -17.09 14.73
C ALA A 295 -31.54 -18.32 14.54
N ARG A 296 -31.44 -19.00 13.40
CA ARG A 296 -32.24 -20.23 13.16
C ARG A 296 -31.85 -21.34 14.09
N ILE A 297 -30.57 -21.55 14.40
CA ILE A 297 -30.12 -22.53 15.36
C ILE A 297 -30.64 -22.20 16.74
N LEU A 298 -30.53 -20.96 17.20
CA LEU A 298 -31.05 -20.48 18.47
C LEU A 298 -32.58 -20.71 18.60
N THR A 299 -33.32 -20.64 17.50
CA THR A 299 -34.76 -20.86 17.47
C THR A 299 -35.17 -22.34 17.33
N SER A 300 -34.32 -23.19 16.75
CA SER A 300 -34.64 -24.57 16.42
C SER A 300 -33.99 -25.61 17.33
N ASN A 301 -32.92 -25.26 18.06
CA ASN A 301 -32.23 -26.18 18.95
C ASN A 301 -32.86 -26.17 20.34
N ASP A 302 -33.54 -27.25 20.70
CA ASP A 302 -34.26 -27.40 21.98
C ASP A 302 -33.34 -27.32 23.21
N GLN A 303 -32.05 -27.69 23.08
CA GLN A 303 -31.10 -27.64 24.20
C GLN A 303 -30.75 -26.20 24.53
N ILE A 304 -30.48 -25.37 23.51
CA ILE A 304 -30.17 -23.95 23.69
C ILE A 304 -31.43 -23.19 24.12
N TYR A 305 -32.56 -23.46 23.48
CA TYR A 305 -33.82 -22.81 23.81
C TYR A 305 -34.25 -23.02 25.28
N ASN A 306 -34.11 -24.23 25.81
CA ASN A 306 -34.54 -24.55 27.17
C ASN A 306 -33.70 -23.83 28.25
N ILE A 307 -32.48 -23.41 27.94
CA ILE A 307 -31.61 -22.61 28.82
C ILE A 307 -31.57 -21.12 28.40
N GLY A 308 -32.48 -20.69 27.55
CA GLY A 308 -32.52 -19.31 27.00
C GLY A 308 -32.76 -18.21 28.04
N LYS A 309 -32.99 -18.58 29.33
CA LYS A 309 -33.06 -17.62 30.45
C LYS A 309 -31.76 -17.46 31.20
N ASP A 310 -30.76 -18.28 30.89
CA ASP A 310 -29.46 -18.17 31.49
C ASP A 310 -28.78 -16.91 30.93
N ASP A 311 -28.07 -16.20 31.78
CA ASP A 311 -27.61 -14.84 31.50
C ASP A 311 -26.74 -14.73 30.23
N ASP A 312 -25.86 -15.67 30.01
CA ASP A 312 -24.96 -15.72 28.84
C ASP A 312 -25.74 -15.99 27.54
N ILE A 313 -26.67 -16.95 27.55
CA ILE A 313 -27.51 -17.29 26.39
C ILE A 313 -28.44 -16.09 26.04
N ALA A 314 -29.05 -15.46 27.06
CA ALA A 314 -29.91 -14.31 26.84
C ALA A 314 -29.16 -13.08 26.32
N GLN A 315 -27.93 -12.84 26.78
CA GLN A 315 -27.06 -11.79 26.30
C GLN A 315 -26.66 -12.03 24.85
N PHE A 316 -26.25 -13.25 24.52
CA PHE A 316 -25.89 -13.61 23.17
C PHE A 316 -27.08 -13.49 22.21
N ALA A 317 -28.27 -14.02 22.60
CA ALA A 317 -29.49 -13.87 21.80
C ALA A 317 -29.85 -12.39 21.57
N THR A 318 -29.62 -11.51 22.56
CA THR A 318 -29.80 -10.05 22.40
C THR A 318 -28.84 -9.48 21.36
N LYS A 319 -27.58 -9.85 21.40
CA LYS A 319 -26.55 -9.45 20.42
C LYS A 319 -26.93 -9.86 18.99
N VAL A 320 -27.42 -11.09 18.82
CA VAL A 320 -27.90 -11.58 17.51
C VAL A 320 -29.13 -10.80 17.03
N ILE A 321 -30.09 -10.47 17.92
CA ILE A 321 -31.29 -9.68 17.60
C ILE A 321 -30.90 -8.27 17.15
N GLU A 322 -29.99 -7.63 17.84
CA GLU A 322 -29.49 -6.29 17.49
C GLU A 322 -28.82 -6.29 16.11
N ALA A 323 -27.93 -7.25 15.86
CA ALA A 323 -27.27 -7.41 14.57
C ALA A 323 -28.25 -7.64 13.40
N LEU A 324 -29.29 -8.45 13.62
CA LEU A 324 -30.36 -8.66 12.63
C LEU A 324 -31.16 -7.37 12.36
N ARG A 325 -31.49 -6.61 13.40
CA ARG A 325 -32.22 -5.34 13.27
C ARG A 325 -31.42 -4.29 12.50
N GLU A 326 -30.13 -4.15 12.80
CA GLU A 326 -29.23 -3.24 12.12
C GLU A 326 -29.10 -3.55 10.62
N ASN A 327 -29.22 -4.82 10.25
CA ASN A 327 -29.18 -5.28 8.87
C ASN A 327 -30.57 -5.37 8.19
N GLY A 328 -31.64 -4.92 8.86
CA GLY A 328 -32.99 -4.85 8.30
C GLY A 328 -33.79 -6.15 8.33
N GLU A 329 -33.31 -7.21 8.99
CA GLU A 329 -33.96 -8.52 9.13
C GLU A 329 -34.96 -8.54 10.29
N LEU A 330 -35.97 -7.67 10.19
CA LEU A 330 -36.91 -7.37 11.30
C LEU A 330 -37.81 -8.55 11.68
N GLU A 331 -38.18 -9.40 10.71
CA GLU A 331 -39.04 -10.57 10.95
C GLU A 331 -38.30 -11.60 11.81
N LEU A 332 -37.11 -12.00 11.38
CA LEU A 332 -36.28 -12.98 12.10
C LEU A 332 -35.86 -12.48 13.49
N ALA A 333 -35.51 -11.18 13.58
CA ALA A 333 -35.20 -10.54 14.87
C ALA A 333 -36.43 -10.55 15.81
N GLY A 334 -37.62 -10.31 15.27
CA GLY A 334 -38.87 -10.36 16.01
C GLY A 334 -39.21 -11.75 16.53
N ASP A 335 -39.03 -12.76 15.69
CA ASP A 335 -39.27 -14.17 16.08
C ASP A 335 -38.33 -14.62 17.21
N LEU A 336 -37.03 -14.31 17.07
CA LEU A 336 -36.04 -14.60 18.08
C LEU A 336 -36.32 -13.85 19.39
N ALA A 337 -36.65 -12.54 19.33
CA ALA A 337 -37.03 -11.76 20.52
C ALA A 337 -38.27 -12.28 21.24
N ASN A 338 -39.28 -12.70 20.50
CA ASN A 338 -40.49 -13.30 21.08
C ASN A 338 -40.18 -14.60 21.78
N MET A 339 -39.35 -15.44 21.17
CA MET A 339 -38.99 -16.74 21.68
C MET A 339 -38.24 -16.67 23.01
N TYR A 340 -37.29 -15.74 23.11
CA TYR A 340 -36.51 -15.51 24.33
C TYR A 340 -37.18 -14.54 25.31
N GLN A 341 -38.41 -14.09 25.03
CA GLN A 341 -39.16 -13.12 25.84
C GLN A 341 -38.41 -11.79 26.10
N LEU A 342 -37.57 -11.35 25.15
CA LEU A 342 -36.73 -10.14 25.24
C LEU A 342 -37.43 -8.88 24.74
N ASN A 343 -38.74 -8.93 24.43
CA ASN A 343 -39.55 -7.82 23.97
C ASN A 343 -39.79 -6.71 25.01
N GLN A 344 -39.33 -6.87 26.26
CA GLN A 344 -39.56 -5.87 27.34
C GLN A 344 -38.36 -4.96 27.60
N LEU A 345 -37.30 -5.04 26.80
CA LEU A 345 -36.12 -4.17 26.89
C LEU A 345 -36.08 -3.19 25.70
N SER A 346 -37.08 -2.30 25.60
CA SER A 346 -37.11 -1.17 24.68
C SER A 346 -37.05 0.15 25.44
#